data_e541d1249b09b46aa86c255d4bbb54d6
#
_entry.id   e541d1249b09b46aa86c255d4bbb54d6
#
_cell.length_a   1.000
_cell.length_b   1.000
_cell.length_c   1.000
_cell.angle_alpha   90.00
_cell.angle_beta   90.00
_cell.angle_gamma   90.00
#
_symmetry.space_group_name_H-M   'P 1'
#
loop_
_entity.id
_entity.type
_entity.pdbx_description
1 polymer ?
#
loop_
_entity_poly.entity_id
_entity_poly.type
_entity_poly.pdbx_seq_one_letter_code
_entity_poly.pdbx_strand_id
1 'polypeptide(L)'
;MPRAPDAPALLQLLAMQQDSPVLVALFDDTDRLRYGNAAMRSAYGLGADESPRWEEFMRRCYATGVGALIETSDIDAWIASAQARRGKQPYRAFETDLCDGRWLWVTETVRADGWLLLVATDITALRAGDRTLRQQRDRALRAAQTDLLTRISNREHILRQLDDHLAVLRASGQPCGLVLLDLDNFKAINDRFGHVAGDRVLQDFATAVQQSLRRGDGFGRIGGEEFMLLLPGLAERAVQALAERLLRTVAARRPLADEPGFSYSGSAGMYMLQPHDDARTACIQADRALYAAKAAGRDRAVWASGQG
;
A
#
# COMPACT_ATOMS: atom_id res chain seq x y z
N MET A 1 -25.73 -18.30 -5.36
CA MET A 1 -24.52 -17.82 -6.06
C MET A 1 -24.86 -17.70 -7.54
N PRO A 2 -24.52 -16.58 -8.23
CA PRO A 2 -24.71 -16.54 -9.68
C PRO A 2 -23.88 -17.64 -10.33
N ARG A 3 -24.43 -18.26 -11.36
CA ARG A 3 -23.75 -19.31 -12.14
C ARG A 3 -22.53 -18.68 -12.84
N ALA A 4 -21.37 -19.32 -12.72
CA ALA A 4 -20.19 -18.90 -13.48
C ALA A 4 -20.51 -18.94 -14.98
N PRO A 5 -20.04 -17.95 -15.78
CA PRO A 5 -20.22 -17.98 -17.22
C PRO A 5 -19.54 -19.22 -17.81
N ASP A 6 -20.14 -19.78 -18.87
CA ASP A 6 -19.52 -20.89 -19.60
C ASP A 6 -18.31 -20.42 -20.44
N ALA A 7 -17.53 -21.36 -20.95
CA ALA A 7 -16.32 -21.04 -21.71
C ALA A 7 -16.59 -20.17 -22.96
N PRO A 8 -17.65 -20.38 -23.76
CA PRO A 8 -17.98 -19.49 -24.85
C PRO A 8 -18.28 -18.06 -24.43
N ALA A 9 -19.03 -17.85 -23.34
CA ALA A 9 -19.33 -16.52 -22.81
C ALA A 9 -18.06 -15.81 -22.31
N LEU A 10 -17.13 -16.53 -21.69
CA LEU A 10 -15.84 -15.98 -21.25
C LEU A 10 -14.98 -15.54 -22.44
N LEU A 11 -14.89 -16.34 -23.50
CA LEU A 11 -14.16 -15.99 -24.71
C LEU A 11 -14.77 -14.74 -25.39
N GLN A 12 -16.09 -14.68 -25.46
CA GLN A 12 -16.78 -13.53 -26.03
C GLN A 12 -16.56 -12.27 -25.19
N LEU A 13 -16.59 -12.38 -23.85
CA LEU A 13 -16.29 -11.27 -22.96
C LEU A 13 -14.88 -10.73 -23.18
N LEU A 14 -13.89 -11.62 -23.29
CA LEU A 14 -12.49 -11.23 -23.55
C LEU A 14 -12.36 -10.53 -24.91
N ALA A 15 -13.00 -11.05 -25.97
CA ALA A 15 -13.00 -10.43 -27.29
C ALA A 15 -13.64 -9.03 -27.24
N MET A 16 -14.81 -8.89 -26.63
CA MET A 16 -15.49 -7.59 -26.48
C MET A 16 -14.67 -6.60 -25.64
N GLN A 17 -13.98 -7.07 -24.59
CA GLN A 17 -13.09 -6.23 -23.80
C GLN A 17 -11.86 -5.78 -24.59
N GLN A 18 -11.32 -6.65 -25.46
CA GLN A 18 -10.18 -6.29 -26.32
C GLN A 18 -10.51 -5.12 -27.26
N ASP A 19 -11.72 -5.08 -27.78
CA ASP A 19 -12.18 -4.05 -28.72
C ASP A 19 -12.82 -2.84 -28.03
N SER A 20 -12.98 -2.90 -26.71
CA SER A 20 -13.60 -1.82 -25.93
C SER A 20 -12.73 -0.57 -25.92
N PRO A 21 -13.32 0.65 -26.06
CA PRO A 21 -12.61 1.92 -25.83
C PRO A 21 -12.29 2.19 -24.37
N VAL A 22 -12.92 1.44 -23.44
CA VAL A 22 -12.63 1.52 -21.99
C VAL A 22 -11.30 0.83 -21.73
N LEU A 23 -10.41 1.49 -21.01
CA LEU A 23 -9.11 0.92 -20.65
C LEU A 23 -9.33 -0.13 -19.56
N VAL A 24 -8.90 -1.36 -19.82
CA VAL A 24 -9.01 -2.46 -18.86
C VAL A 24 -7.62 -3.07 -18.64
N ALA A 25 -7.23 -3.19 -17.38
CA ALA A 25 -5.97 -3.84 -16.98
C ALA A 25 -6.19 -4.75 -15.78
N LEU A 26 -5.53 -5.91 -15.79
CA LEU A 26 -5.53 -6.87 -14.69
C LEU A 26 -4.10 -7.06 -14.18
N PHE A 27 -3.89 -6.89 -12.90
CA PHE A 27 -2.61 -7.08 -12.23
C PHE A 27 -2.73 -8.24 -11.22
N ASP A 28 -1.67 -9.03 -11.10
CA ASP A 28 -1.59 -10.07 -10.06
C ASP A 28 -1.22 -9.50 -8.68
N ASP A 29 -1.09 -10.36 -7.70
CA ASP A 29 -0.73 -10.06 -6.30
C ASP A 29 0.68 -9.45 -6.14
N THR A 30 1.56 -9.64 -7.16
CA THR A 30 2.89 -9.02 -7.24
C THR A 30 2.90 -7.69 -7.98
N ASP A 31 1.71 -7.14 -8.28
CA ASP A 31 1.51 -5.91 -9.06
C ASP A 31 2.06 -5.95 -10.49
N ARG A 32 2.13 -7.15 -11.09
CA ARG A 32 2.52 -7.35 -12.48
C ARG A 32 1.30 -7.34 -13.39
N LEU A 33 1.39 -6.63 -14.50
CA LEU A 33 0.35 -6.60 -15.53
C LEU A 33 0.20 -8.00 -16.16
N ARG A 34 -1.00 -8.58 -16.09
CA ARG A 34 -1.35 -9.89 -16.65
C ARG A 34 -2.26 -9.80 -17.87
N TYR A 35 -3.03 -8.73 -17.94
CA TYR A 35 -3.90 -8.42 -19.09
C TYR A 35 -4.01 -6.90 -19.23
N GLY A 36 -4.02 -6.44 -20.44
CA GLY A 36 -4.38 -5.08 -20.83
C GLY A 36 -5.00 -5.14 -22.22
N ASN A 37 -6.21 -4.57 -22.38
CA ASN A 37 -6.86 -4.51 -23.69
C ASN A 37 -6.18 -3.52 -24.63
N ALA A 38 -6.60 -3.47 -25.90
CA ALA A 38 -6.00 -2.63 -26.93
C ALA A 38 -5.98 -1.14 -26.53
N ALA A 39 -7.07 -0.64 -25.96
CA ALA A 39 -7.18 0.75 -25.50
C ALA A 39 -6.15 1.07 -24.38
N MET A 40 -6.00 0.16 -23.40
CA MET A 40 -5.02 0.32 -22.31
C MET A 40 -3.58 0.31 -22.86
N ARG A 41 -3.24 -0.66 -23.69
CA ARG A 41 -1.90 -0.78 -24.27
C ARG A 41 -1.54 0.42 -25.14
N SER A 42 -2.47 0.87 -25.98
CA SER A 42 -2.29 2.05 -26.82
C SER A 42 -2.10 3.33 -25.97
N ALA A 43 -2.94 3.55 -24.96
CA ALA A 43 -2.88 4.74 -24.12
C ALA A 43 -1.55 4.89 -23.36
N TYR A 44 -0.91 3.77 -23.05
CA TYR A 44 0.31 3.73 -22.25
C TYR A 44 1.56 3.28 -23.03
N GLY A 45 1.47 3.12 -24.35
CA GLY A 45 2.60 2.73 -25.20
C GLY A 45 3.18 1.37 -24.84
N LEU A 46 2.31 0.39 -24.51
CA LEU A 46 2.70 -0.97 -24.15
C LEU A 46 2.64 -1.89 -25.38
N GLY A 47 3.70 -2.64 -25.62
CA GLY A 47 3.72 -3.73 -26.59
C GLY A 47 2.75 -4.86 -26.24
N ALA A 48 2.37 -5.69 -27.24
CA ALA A 48 1.38 -6.75 -27.06
C ALA A 48 1.77 -7.75 -25.95
N ASP A 49 3.04 -8.11 -25.87
CA ASP A 49 3.56 -9.13 -24.95
C ASP A 49 4.19 -8.55 -23.68
N GLU A 50 4.18 -7.22 -23.53
CA GLU A 50 4.77 -6.59 -22.35
C GLU A 50 3.92 -6.82 -21.10
N SER A 51 4.59 -7.17 -20.00
CA SER A 51 4.00 -7.49 -18.70
C SER A 51 4.80 -6.85 -17.56
N PRO A 52 4.92 -5.50 -17.53
CA PRO A 52 5.71 -4.81 -16.51
C PRO A 52 5.05 -4.88 -15.14
N ARG A 53 5.82 -4.64 -14.07
CA ARG A 53 5.26 -4.27 -12.78
C ARG A 53 4.70 -2.85 -12.83
N TRP A 54 3.73 -2.56 -11.99
CA TRP A 54 3.08 -1.25 -11.98
C TRP A 54 4.09 -0.09 -11.74
N GLU A 55 5.05 -0.27 -10.85
CA GLU A 55 6.07 0.77 -10.60
C GLU A 55 7.00 1.00 -11.80
N GLU A 56 7.44 -0.07 -12.48
CA GLU A 56 8.25 0.01 -13.72
C GLU A 56 7.47 0.75 -14.80
N PHE A 57 6.20 0.46 -14.87
CA PHE A 57 5.24 1.05 -15.78
C PHE A 57 5.06 2.57 -15.51
N MET A 58 4.91 3.00 -14.25
CA MET A 58 4.80 4.42 -13.90
C MET A 58 6.12 5.18 -14.15
N ARG A 59 7.27 4.58 -13.85
CA ARG A 59 8.58 5.16 -14.18
C ARG A 59 8.73 5.42 -15.67
N ARG A 60 8.28 4.47 -16.49
CA ARG A 60 8.29 4.64 -17.95
C ARG A 60 7.37 5.78 -18.39
N CYS A 61 6.17 5.88 -17.85
CA CYS A 61 5.27 7.00 -18.15
C CYS A 61 5.93 8.34 -17.82
N TYR A 62 6.56 8.46 -16.67
CA TYR A 62 7.29 9.66 -16.27
C TYR A 62 8.45 9.99 -17.20
N ALA A 63 9.26 8.99 -17.56
CA ALA A 63 10.44 9.17 -18.41
C ALA A 63 10.11 9.48 -19.86
N THR A 64 9.02 8.93 -20.40
CA THR A 64 8.68 9.02 -21.82
C THR A 64 7.60 10.08 -22.13
N GLY A 65 6.87 10.56 -21.12
CA GLY A 65 5.70 11.41 -21.32
C GLY A 65 4.55 10.69 -22.04
N VAL A 66 4.47 9.36 -21.96
CA VAL A 66 3.40 8.55 -22.56
C VAL A 66 2.65 7.83 -21.44
N GLY A 67 1.33 7.88 -21.45
CA GLY A 67 0.48 7.31 -20.39
C GLY A 67 0.10 8.32 -19.33
N ALA A 68 0.13 7.94 -18.06
CA ALA A 68 -0.27 8.81 -16.95
C ALA A 68 0.60 10.08 -16.87
N LEU A 69 -0.05 11.23 -16.73
CA LEU A 69 0.65 12.49 -16.47
C LEU A 69 1.13 12.49 -15.01
N ILE A 70 2.46 12.50 -14.84
CA ILE A 70 3.10 12.49 -13.53
C ILE A 70 3.90 13.77 -13.39
N GLU A 71 3.36 14.74 -12.67
CA GLU A 71 4.03 16.02 -12.39
C GLU A 71 4.71 15.93 -11.01
N THR A 72 5.99 15.60 -11.01
CA THR A 72 6.82 15.54 -9.80
C THR A 72 8.28 15.83 -10.14
N SER A 73 9.02 16.33 -9.16
CA SER A 73 10.49 16.40 -9.23
C SER A 73 11.18 15.13 -8.67
N ASP A 74 10.40 14.24 -8.03
CA ASP A 74 10.89 13.02 -7.36
C ASP A 74 9.92 11.87 -7.67
N ILE A 75 10.27 11.07 -8.68
CA ILE A 75 9.45 9.94 -9.11
C ILE A 75 9.41 8.82 -8.08
N ASP A 76 10.47 8.63 -7.31
CA ASP A 76 10.52 7.59 -6.28
C ASP A 76 9.57 7.89 -5.13
N ALA A 77 9.58 9.12 -4.65
CA ALA A 77 8.63 9.59 -3.65
C ALA A 77 7.18 9.53 -4.15
N TRP A 78 6.95 9.85 -5.44
CA TRP A 78 5.61 9.76 -6.04
C TRP A 78 5.12 8.31 -6.09
N ILE A 79 5.96 7.37 -6.53
CA ILE A 79 5.63 5.94 -6.60
C ILE A 79 5.33 5.39 -5.21
N ALA A 80 6.18 5.65 -4.22
CA ALA A 80 5.96 5.20 -2.84
C ALA A 80 4.62 5.71 -2.29
N SER A 81 4.31 7.00 -2.53
CA SER A 81 3.02 7.61 -2.15
C SER A 81 1.82 6.96 -2.87
N ALA A 82 1.96 6.61 -4.14
CA ALA A 82 0.89 5.96 -4.89
C ALA A 82 0.68 4.51 -4.44
N GLN A 83 1.75 3.75 -4.17
CA GLN A 83 1.71 2.39 -3.66
C GLN A 83 1.09 2.30 -2.26
N ALA A 84 1.26 3.33 -1.42
CA ALA A 84 0.62 3.40 -0.11
C ALA A 84 -0.93 3.41 -0.19
N ARG A 85 -1.50 3.70 -1.34
CA ARG A 85 -2.96 3.75 -1.58
C ARG A 85 -3.45 2.67 -2.55
N ARG A 86 -2.59 2.22 -3.49
CA ARG A 86 -2.94 1.26 -4.53
C ARG A 86 -3.23 -0.10 -3.94
N GLY A 87 -4.41 -0.64 -4.24
CA GLY A 87 -4.81 -1.97 -3.80
C GLY A 87 -5.02 -2.14 -2.29
N LYS A 88 -5.12 -1.04 -1.52
CA LYS A 88 -5.30 -1.06 -0.06
C LYS A 88 -6.78 -1.13 0.37
N GLN A 89 -7.69 -0.94 -0.56
CA GLN A 89 -9.13 -1.03 -0.34
C GLN A 89 -9.73 -2.01 -1.35
N PRO A 90 -10.82 -2.73 -1.01
CA PRO A 90 -11.48 -3.65 -1.94
C PRO A 90 -11.98 -2.95 -3.23
N TYR A 91 -12.33 -1.67 -3.10
CA TYR A 91 -12.74 -0.82 -4.21
C TYR A 91 -12.24 0.60 -4.01
N ARG A 92 -11.72 1.21 -5.09
CA ARG A 92 -11.31 2.62 -5.12
C ARG A 92 -11.67 3.24 -6.45
N ALA A 93 -12.13 4.49 -6.43
CA ALA A 93 -12.36 5.28 -7.63
C ALA A 93 -11.62 6.61 -7.53
N PHE A 94 -11.01 7.05 -8.63
CA PHE A 94 -10.27 8.30 -8.69
C PHE A 94 -10.13 8.75 -10.14
N GLU A 95 -9.70 10.00 -10.30
CA GLU A 95 -9.41 10.55 -11.60
C GLU A 95 -7.91 10.66 -11.84
N THR A 96 -7.51 10.50 -13.09
CA THR A 96 -6.16 10.74 -13.56
C THR A 96 -6.19 11.32 -14.96
N ASP A 97 -5.18 12.08 -15.28
CA ASP A 97 -4.95 12.59 -16.62
C ASP A 97 -3.82 11.82 -17.31
N LEU A 98 -3.91 11.78 -18.62
CA LEU A 98 -2.88 11.27 -19.50
C LEU A 98 -2.08 12.40 -20.13
N CYS A 99 -0.85 12.09 -20.53
CA CYS A 99 0.03 13.05 -21.22
C CYS A 99 -0.54 13.53 -22.57
N ASP A 100 -1.44 12.77 -23.18
CA ASP A 100 -2.15 13.17 -24.42
C ASP A 100 -3.36 14.09 -24.18
N GLY A 101 -3.61 14.48 -22.91
CA GLY A 101 -4.66 15.41 -22.52
C GLY A 101 -6.01 14.76 -22.20
N ARG A 102 -6.13 13.45 -22.29
CA ARG A 102 -7.35 12.73 -21.86
C ARG A 102 -7.44 12.69 -20.34
N TRP A 103 -8.69 12.78 -19.88
CA TRP A 103 -9.06 12.57 -18.47
C TRP A 103 -9.75 11.23 -18.31
N LEU A 104 -9.27 10.46 -17.35
CA LEU A 104 -9.81 9.14 -17.08
C LEU A 104 -10.45 9.09 -15.70
N TRP A 105 -11.65 8.53 -15.61
CA TRP A 105 -12.23 8.02 -14.38
C TRP A 105 -11.78 6.59 -14.19
N VAL A 106 -10.96 6.36 -13.17
CA VAL A 106 -10.36 5.05 -12.89
C VAL A 106 -11.05 4.41 -11.72
N THR A 107 -11.38 3.15 -11.86
CA THR A 107 -11.82 2.29 -10.76
C THR A 107 -10.84 1.14 -10.57
N GLU A 108 -10.51 0.84 -9.33
CA GLU A 108 -9.73 -0.33 -8.94
C GLU A 108 -10.60 -1.23 -8.09
N THR A 109 -10.70 -2.51 -8.45
CA THR A 109 -11.35 -3.55 -7.66
C THR A 109 -10.30 -4.58 -7.27
N VAL A 110 -10.20 -4.90 -5.98
CA VAL A 110 -9.19 -5.80 -5.42
C VAL A 110 -9.87 -7.02 -4.83
N ARG A 111 -9.38 -8.20 -5.19
CA ARG A 111 -9.83 -9.47 -4.63
C ARG A 111 -9.00 -9.85 -3.39
N ALA A 112 -9.55 -10.72 -2.57
CA ALA A 112 -8.87 -11.24 -1.37
C ALA A 112 -7.54 -11.97 -1.69
N ASP A 113 -7.39 -12.52 -2.90
CA ASP A 113 -6.16 -13.15 -3.39
C ASP A 113 -5.12 -12.14 -3.93
N GLY A 114 -5.37 -10.84 -3.78
CA GLY A 114 -4.44 -9.77 -4.16
C GLY A 114 -4.52 -9.33 -5.63
N TRP A 115 -5.36 -9.97 -6.47
CA TRP A 115 -5.56 -9.53 -7.84
C TRP A 115 -6.30 -8.20 -7.91
N LEU A 116 -5.86 -7.32 -8.82
CA LEU A 116 -6.44 -6.00 -9.02
C LEU A 116 -6.91 -5.83 -10.47
N LEU A 117 -8.21 -5.55 -10.61
CA LEU A 117 -8.81 -5.10 -11.86
C LEU A 117 -8.87 -3.57 -11.87
N LEU A 118 -8.26 -2.97 -12.90
CA LEU A 118 -8.37 -1.55 -13.20
C LEU A 118 -9.27 -1.38 -14.44
N VAL A 119 -10.27 -0.52 -14.30
CA VAL A 119 -11.11 -0.08 -15.41
C VAL A 119 -11.07 1.44 -15.45
N ALA A 120 -10.78 2.01 -16.63
CA ALA A 120 -10.72 3.46 -16.79
C ALA A 120 -11.51 3.91 -18.02
N THR A 121 -12.40 4.88 -17.80
CA THR A 121 -13.26 5.47 -18.82
C THR A 121 -12.79 6.88 -19.13
N ASP A 122 -12.70 7.21 -20.42
CA ASP A 122 -12.41 8.58 -20.86
C ASP A 122 -13.59 9.50 -20.54
N ILE A 123 -13.32 10.50 -19.71
CA ILE A 123 -14.30 11.52 -19.28
C ILE A 123 -13.94 12.93 -19.78
N THR A 124 -13.03 13.04 -20.73
CA THR A 124 -12.52 14.32 -21.24
C THR A 124 -13.66 15.21 -21.74
N ALA A 125 -14.60 14.63 -22.48
CA ALA A 125 -15.75 15.37 -23.01
C ALA A 125 -16.70 15.89 -21.92
N LEU A 126 -16.76 15.21 -20.77
CA LEU A 126 -17.59 15.60 -19.63
C LEU A 126 -16.96 16.77 -18.81
N ARG A 127 -15.70 17.12 -19.09
CA ARG A 127 -14.86 17.95 -18.21
C ARG A 127 -14.22 19.17 -18.80
N ALA A 128 -14.65 19.64 -19.91
CA ALA A 128 -14.07 20.83 -20.56
C ALA A 128 -14.02 22.09 -19.66
N GLY A 129 -14.63 22.09 -18.47
CA GLY A 129 -14.74 23.26 -17.60
C GLY A 129 -14.08 23.22 -16.21
N ASP A 130 -13.56 22.08 -15.72
CA ASP A 130 -13.33 21.94 -14.27
C ASP A 130 -11.93 21.39 -13.87
N ARG A 131 -10.96 21.48 -14.78
CA ARG A 131 -9.62 20.83 -14.65
C ARG A 131 -8.80 21.27 -13.42
N THR A 132 -8.75 22.57 -13.13
CA THR A 132 -7.79 23.10 -12.16
C THR A 132 -8.17 22.82 -10.71
N LEU A 133 -9.46 22.89 -10.38
CA LEU A 133 -9.95 22.74 -9.01
C LEU A 133 -9.84 21.30 -8.49
N ARG A 134 -10.00 20.33 -9.38
CA ARG A 134 -9.99 18.89 -9.03
C ARG A 134 -8.60 18.33 -8.87
N GLN A 135 -7.63 18.74 -9.69
CA GLN A 135 -6.22 18.38 -9.48
C GLN A 135 -5.73 18.87 -8.12
N GLN A 136 -6.08 20.11 -7.73
CA GLN A 136 -5.72 20.65 -6.43
C GLN A 136 -6.36 19.84 -5.28
N ARG A 137 -7.62 19.43 -5.42
CA ARG A 137 -8.31 18.60 -4.42
C ARG A 137 -7.68 17.21 -4.26
N ASP A 138 -7.36 16.54 -5.37
CA ASP A 138 -6.77 15.19 -5.33
C ASP A 138 -5.33 15.22 -4.83
N ARG A 139 -4.57 16.28 -5.16
CA ARG A 139 -3.25 16.53 -4.56
C ARG A 139 -3.35 16.80 -3.06
N ALA A 140 -4.32 17.60 -2.64
CA ALA A 140 -4.58 17.88 -1.23
C ALA A 140 -5.00 16.61 -0.46
N LEU A 141 -5.88 15.79 -1.04
CA LEU A 141 -6.28 14.51 -0.44
C LEU A 141 -5.10 13.53 -0.34
N ARG A 142 -4.24 13.45 -1.36
CA ARG A 142 -3.03 12.62 -1.33
C ARG A 142 -2.03 13.12 -0.30
N ALA A 143 -1.80 14.43 -0.23
CA ALA A 143 -0.94 15.05 0.78
C ALA A 143 -1.50 14.82 2.21
N ALA A 144 -2.83 14.84 2.36
CA ALA A 144 -3.50 14.59 3.64
C ALA A 144 -3.46 13.12 4.10
N GLN A 145 -3.09 12.17 3.24
CA GLN A 145 -3.08 10.73 3.56
C GLN A 145 -1.68 10.12 3.74
N THR A 146 -0.63 10.88 3.44
CA THR A 146 0.74 10.37 3.40
C THR A 146 1.60 11.07 4.45
N ASP A 147 2.45 10.33 5.14
CA ASP A 147 3.51 10.89 5.99
C ASP A 147 4.61 11.50 5.13
N LEU A 148 4.95 12.76 5.39
CA LEU A 148 5.87 13.53 4.54
C LEU A 148 7.31 13.01 4.56
N LEU A 149 7.74 12.40 5.66
CA LEU A 149 9.08 11.87 5.80
C LEU A 149 9.23 10.48 5.16
N THR A 150 8.33 9.57 5.50
CA THR A 150 8.45 8.15 5.14
C THR A 150 7.67 7.77 3.90
N ARG A 151 6.78 8.65 3.41
CA ARG A 151 5.95 8.48 2.20
C ARG A 151 4.97 7.29 2.23
N ILE A 152 4.78 6.67 3.38
CA ILE A 152 3.73 5.68 3.64
C ILE A 152 2.45 6.36 4.16
N SER A 153 1.40 5.60 4.48
CA SER A 153 0.19 6.19 5.07
C SER A 153 0.50 6.96 6.35
N ASN A 154 -0.10 8.14 6.50
CA ASN A 154 -0.03 8.86 7.76
C ASN A 154 -1.00 8.26 8.80
N ARG A 155 -0.92 8.77 10.04
CA ARG A 155 -1.75 8.31 11.18
C ARG A 155 -3.24 8.27 10.86
N GLU A 156 -3.77 9.36 10.29
CA GLU A 156 -5.20 9.46 10.02
C GLU A 156 -5.67 8.43 8.98
N HIS A 157 -4.86 8.23 7.94
CA HIS A 157 -5.22 7.30 6.87
C HIS A 157 -5.17 5.84 7.32
N ILE A 158 -4.12 5.44 8.07
CA ILE A 158 -4.00 4.05 8.52
C ILE A 158 -5.06 3.70 9.58
N LEU A 159 -5.46 4.66 10.45
CA LEU A 159 -6.54 4.43 11.40
C LEU A 159 -7.90 4.29 10.71
N ARG A 160 -8.17 5.05 9.65
CA ARG A 160 -9.37 4.83 8.81
C ARG A 160 -9.37 3.45 8.18
N GLN A 161 -8.24 2.98 7.66
CA GLN A 161 -8.12 1.61 7.14
C GLN A 161 -8.40 0.55 8.22
N LEU A 162 -7.99 0.79 9.47
CA LEU A 162 -8.29 -0.10 10.58
C LEU A 162 -9.81 -0.19 10.82
N ASP A 163 -10.52 0.95 10.82
CA ASP A 163 -11.98 0.97 10.95
C ASP A 163 -12.67 0.23 9.79
N ASP A 164 -12.18 0.42 8.55
CA ASP A 164 -12.68 -0.29 7.37
C ASP A 164 -12.51 -1.81 7.51
N HIS A 165 -11.35 -2.27 7.99
CA HIS A 165 -11.09 -3.70 8.20
C HIS A 165 -11.91 -4.29 9.34
N LEU A 166 -12.18 -3.54 10.41
CA LEU A 166 -13.10 -3.95 11.46
C LEU A 166 -14.53 -4.11 10.92
N ALA A 167 -14.97 -3.21 10.04
CA ALA A 167 -16.26 -3.35 9.38
C ALA A 167 -16.33 -4.58 8.47
N VAL A 168 -15.28 -4.85 7.69
CA VAL A 168 -15.18 -6.05 6.85
C VAL A 168 -15.18 -7.32 7.69
N LEU A 169 -14.43 -7.37 8.80
CA LEU A 169 -14.40 -8.50 9.72
C LEU A 169 -15.79 -8.81 10.27
N ARG A 170 -16.55 -7.78 10.69
CA ARG A 170 -17.92 -7.95 11.19
C ARG A 170 -18.88 -8.47 10.12
N ALA A 171 -18.73 -7.99 8.88
CA ALA A 171 -19.64 -8.32 7.77
C ALA A 171 -19.37 -9.70 7.15
N SER A 172 -18.10 -10.09 7.02
CA SER A 172 -17.69 -11.27 6.26
C SER A 172 -16.93 -12.33 7.05
N GLY A 173 -16.52 -12.02 8.29
CA GLY A 173 -15.67 -12.89 9.09
C GLY A 173 -14.22 -12.96 8.59
N GLN A 174 -13.81 -12.11 7.62
CA GLN A 174 -12.45 -12.12 7.10
C GLN A 174 -11.47 -11.66 8.19
N PRO A 175 -10.52 -12.50 8.61
CA PRO A 175 -9.57 -12.15 9.67
C PRO A 175 -8.65 -11.01 9.22
N CYS A 176 -8.19 -10.22 10.19
CA CYS A 176 -7.17 -9.21 9.94
C CYS A 176 -6.21 -9.16 11.13
N GLY A 177 -4.91 -9.27 10.86
CA GLY A 177 -3.85 -9.03 11.83
C GLY A 177 -3.54 -7.53 11.94
N LEU A 178 -3.43 -7.03 13.17
CA LEU A 178 -2.88 -5.73 13.50
C LEU A 178 -1.49 -5.92 14.10
N VAL A 179 -0.48 -5.21 13.56
CA VAL A 179 0.86 -5.22 14.12
C VAL A 179 1.30 -3.79 14.38
N LEU A 180 1.63 -3.46 15.62
CA LEU A 180 2.33 -2.22 15.96
C LEU A 180 3.84 -2.48 15.97
N LEU A 181 4.59 -1.61 15.29
CA LEU A 181 6.03 -1.68 15.17
C LEU A 181 6.64 -0.40 15.76
N ASP A 182 7.79 -0.54 16.40
CA ASP A 182 8.52 0.59 16.96
C ASP A 182 10.02 0.34 16.80
N LEU A 183 10.77 1.39 16.41
CA LEU A 183 12.22 1.31 16.30
C LEU A 183 12.86 1.31 17.68
N ASP A 184 13.65 0.30 17.97
CA ASP A 184 14.31 0.15 19.25
C ASP A 184 15.36 1.23 19.48
N ASN A 185 15.30 1.86 20.64
CA ASN A 185 16.27 2.89 21.08
C ASN A 185 16.44 4.06 20.08
N PHE A 186 15.39 4.43 19.37
CA PHE A 186 15.44 5.49 18.35
C PHE A 186 15.95 6.83 18.89
N LYS A 187 15.59 7.18 20.14
CA LYS A 187 16.15 8.36 20.80
C LYS A 187 17.68 8.30 20.88
N ALA A 188 18.26 7.16 21.25
CA ALA A 188 19.72 7.00 21.31
C ALA A 188 20.39 7.14 19.93
N ILE A 189 19.69 6.74 18.84
CA ILE A 189 20.15 6.97 17.48
C ILE A 189 20.22 8.47 17.19
N ASN A 190 19.15 9.20 17.50
CA ASN A 190 19.12 10.66 17.34
C ASN A 190 20.19 11.37 18.18
N ASP A 191 20.34 10.97 19.43
CA ASP A 191 21.31 11.57 20.37
C ASP A 191 22.75 11.33 19.91
N ARG A 192 23.04 10.18 19.26
CA ARG A 192 24.37 9.82 18.78
C ARG A 192 24.71 10.38 17.41
N PHE A 193 23.78 10.32 16.46
CA PHE A 193 24.02 10.59 15.03
C PHE A 193 23.29 11.82 14.50
N GLY A 194 22.48 12.46 15.34
CA GLY A 194 21.65 13.61 14.99
C GLY A 194 20.34 13.24 14.28
N HIS A 195 19.39 14.20 14.28
CA HIS A 195 18.04 13.98 13.73
C HIS A 195 18.02 13.64 12.24
N VAL A 196 18.97 14.15 11.44
CA VAL A 196 19.07 13.83 10.01
C VAL A 196 19.37 12.33 9.78
N ALA A 197 20.22 11.75 10.65
CA ALA A 197 20.49 10.32 10.61
C ALA A 197 19.26 9.51 11.08
N GLY A 198 18.57 9.97 12.12
CA GLY A 198 17.30 9.38 12.55
C GLY A 198 16.23 9.39 11.46
N ASP A 199 16.10 10.49 10.72
CA ASP A 199 15.19 10.57 9.58
C ASP A 199 15.53 9.56 8.47
N ARG A 200 16.82 9.36 8.16
CA ARG A 200 17.28 8.31 7.23
C ARG A 200 16.94 6.91 7.73
N VAL A 201 17.07 6.64 9.02
CA VAL A 201 16.68 5.35 9.63
C VAL A 201 15.18 5.12 9.49
N LEU A 202 14.34 6.13 9.76
CA LEU A 202 12.89 6.06 9.58
C LEU A 202 12.50 5.78 8.12
N GLN A 203 13.15 6.44 7.16
CA GLN A 203 12.93 6.23 5.73
C GLN A 203 13.36 4.85 5.27
N ASP A 204 14.52 4.37 5.75
CA ASP A 204 15.03 3.04 5.46
C ASP A 204 14.11 1.95 6.03
N PHE A 205 13.65 2.11 7.28
CA PHE A 205 12.67 1.22 7.91
C PHE A 205 11.38 1.14 7.09
N ALA A 206 10.81 2.29 6.76
CA ALA A 206 9.58 2.35 5.97
C ALA A 206 9.74 1.66 4.61
N THR A 207 10.87 1.88 3.94
CA THR A 207 11.20 1.26 2.65
C THR A 207 11.35 -0.26 2.78
N ALA A 208 12.09 -0.74 3.78
CA ALA A 208 12.33 -2.17 4.01
C ALA A 208 11.02 -2.93 4.29
N VAL A 209 10.16 -2.34 5.12
CA VAL A 209 8.84 -2.91 5.44
C VAL A 209 7.95 -2.90 4.20
N GLN A 210 7.82 -1.76 3.52
CA GLN A 210 6.96 -1.60 2.34
C GLN A 210 7.30 -2.61 1.22
N GLN A 211 8.58 -2.86 0.98
CA GLN A 211 9.05 -3.83 -0.04
C GLN A 211 8.67 -5.28 0.29
N SER A 212 8.40 -5.58 1.55
CA SER A 212 8.06 -6.92 2.04
C SER A 212 6.56 -7.20 2.08
N LEU A 213 5.72 -6.17 1.84
CA LEU A 213 4.27 -6.23 1.94
C LEU A 213 3.63 -6.47 0.58
N ARG A 214 2.51 -7.19 0.58
CA ARG A 214 1.64 -7.34 -0.58
C ARG A 214 0.70 -6.13 -0.73
N ARG A 215 0.09 -5.98 -1.89
CA ARG A 215 -0.81 -4.87 -2.21
C ARG A 215 -1.95 -4.67 -1.19
N GLY A 216 -2.54 -5.74 -0.69
CA GLY A 216 -3.66 -5.69 0.25
C GLY A 216 -3.29 -5.29 1.67
N ASP A 217 -2.00 -5.28 2.04
CA ASP A 217 -1.57 -4.96 3.39
C ASP A 217 -1.55 -3.44 3.60
N GLY A 218 -2.06 -2.99 4.76
CA GLY A 218 -1.98 -1.60 5.19
C GLY A 218 -0.65 -1.33 5.91
N PHE A 219 -0.02 -0.18 5.63
CA PHE A 219 1.18 0.24 6.35
C PHE A 219 1.20 1.76 6.52
N GLY A 220 1.37 2.22 7.75
CA GLY A 220 1.37 3.65 8.07
C GLY A 220 2.19 3.99 9.31
N ARG A 221 2.65 5.26 9.35
CA ARG A 221 3.34 5.83 10.51
C ARG A 221 2.32 6.48 11.43
N ILE A 222 2.31 6.10 12.71
CA ILE A 222 1.33 6.56 13.69
C ILE A 222 1.92 7.49 14.76
N GLY A 223 3.23 7.52 14.87
CA GLY A 223 3.97 8.34 15.84
C GLY A 223 5.38 8.67 15.34
N GLY A 224 6.24 9.13 16.23
CA GLY A 224 7.64 9.48 15.92
C GLY A 224 8.41 8.32 15.29
N GLU A 225 8.55 7.23 16.02
CA GLU A 225 9.20 5.98 15.58
C GLU A 225 8.23 4.80 15.52
N GLU A 226 6.92 5.05 15.59
CA GLU A 226 5.87 4.05 15.67
C GLU A 226 5.16 3.88 14.32
N PHE A 227 4.93 2.63 13.96
CA PHE A 227 4.28 2.23 12.70
C PHE A 227 3.19 1.20 12.94
N MET A 228 2.23 1.14 12.04
CA MET A 228 1.11 0.20 12.07
C MET A 228 1.05 -0.60 10.78
N LEU A 229 0.86 -1.93 10.90
CA LEU A 229 0.52 -2.83 9.80
C LEU A 229 -0.90 -3.35 9.98
N LEU A 230 -1.62 -3.47 8.88
CA LEU A 230 -2.90 -4.15 8.77
C LEU A 230 -2.78 -5.27 7.74
N LEU A 231 -3.05 -6.49 8.16
CA LEU A 231 -2.78 -7.71 7.40
C LEU A 231 -4.08 -8.50 7.18
N PRO A 232 -4.94 -8.04 6.24
CA PRO A 232 -6.23 -8.67 5.99
C PRO A 232 -6.07 -10.06 5.38
N GLY A 233 -6.94 -11.00 5.79
CA GLY A 233 -6.99 -12.35 5.27
C GLY A 233 -5.83 -13.26 5.70
N LEU A 234 -4.94 -12.81 6.59
CA LEU A 234 -3.88 -13.65 7.14
C LEU A 234 -4.32 -14.32 8.44
N ALA A 235 -4.00 -15.61 8.56
CA ALA A 235 -4.10 -16.33 9.80
C ALA A 235 -2.95 -15.95 10.76
N GLU A 236 -3.13 -16.15 12.04
CA GLU A 236 -2.19 -15.81 13.12
C GLU A 236 -0.74 -16.23 12.83
N ARG A 237 -0.53 -17.48 12.42
CA ARG A 237 0.80 -18.00 12.07
C ARG A 237 1.46 -17.23 10.92
N ALA A 238 0.68 -16.80 9.94
CA ALA A 238 1.19 -16.03 8.81
C ALA A 238 1.53 -14.59 9.21
N VAL A 239 0.73 -13.97 10.09
CA VAL A 239 1.04 -12.66 10.69
C VAL A 239 2.35 -12.73 11.46
N GLN A 240 2.53 -13.74 12.32
CA GLN A 240 3.76 -13.92 13.07
C GLN A 240 4.97 -14.12 12.15
N ALA A 241 4.89 -15.03 11.19
CA ALA A 241 5.98 -15.30 10.26
C ALA A 241 6.38 -14.05 9.46
N LEU A 242 5.40 -13.22 9.06
CA LEU A 242 5.66 -11.95 8.40
C LEU A 242 6.35 -10.96 9.33
N ALA A 243 5.83 -10.75 10.55
CA ALA A 243 6.41 -9.82 11.52
C ALA A 243 7.87 -10.19 11.85
N GLU A 244 8.15 -11.45 12.15
CA GLU A 244 9.52 -11.94 12.40
C GLU A 244 10.45 -11.77 11.19
N ARG A 245 9.95 -12.02 9.97
CA ARG A 245 10.72 -11.79 8.75
C ARG A 245 11.04 -10.31 8.57
N LEU A 246 10.08 -9.41 8.81
CA LEU A 246 10.29 -7.97 8.74
C LEU A 246 11.37 -7.51 9.71
N LEU A 247 11.31 -7.94 10.97
CA LEU A 247 12.31 -7.58 11.97
C LEU A 247 13.71 -8.06 11.57
N ARG A 248 13.86 -9.30 11.09
CA ARG A 248 15.14 -9.81 10.56
C ARG A 248 15.63 -8.99 9.36
N THR A 249 14.75 -8.61 8.45
CA THR A 249 15.11 -7.78 7.29
C THR A 249 15.62 -6.42 7.75
N VAL A 250 14.95 -5.80 8.71
CA VAL A 250 15.34 -4.51 9.30
C VAL A 250 16.70 -4.61 10.00
N ALA A 251 16.93 -5.62 10.83
CA ALA A 251 18.19 -5.82 11.56
C ALA A 251 19.40 -6.00 10.64
N ALA A 252 19.18 -6.51 9.42
CA ALA A 252 20.24 -6.67 8.40
C ALA A 252 20.57 -5.35 7.66
N ARG A 253 19.79 -4.28 7.85
CA ARG A 253 19.98 -3.00 7.13
C ARG A 253 21.14 -2.19 7.67
N ARG A 254 21.70 -1.36 6.79
CA ARG A 254 22.83 -0.45 7.09
C ARG A 254 22.52 0.91 6.43
N PRO A 255 21.62 1.73 7.06
CA PRO A 255 21.06 2.93 6.43
C PRO A 255 22.02 4.12 6.38
N LEU A 256 23.12 4.11 7.17
CA LEU A 256 24.03 5.24 7.28
C LEU A 256 25.31 4.92 6.50
N ALA A 257 25.48 5.58 5.35
CA ALA A 257 26.65 5.35 4.47
C ALA A 257 28.00 5.68 5.18
N ASP A 258 27.98 6.71 6.05
CA ASP A 258 29.15 7.16 6.80
C ASP A 258 29.46 6.27 8.02
N GLU A 259 28.55 5.36 8.37
CA GLU A 259 28.64 4.45 9.51
C GLU A 259 28.29 3.00 9.08
N PRO A 260 29.12 2.33 8.27
CA PRO A 260 28.78 1.03 7.65
C PRO A 260 28.59 -0.10 8.67
N GLY A 261 29.11 0.06 9.91
CA GLY A 261 28.88 -0.86 11.02
C GLY A 261 27.58 -0.64 11.78
N PHE A 262 26.87 0.46 11.54
CA PHE A 262 25.64 0.76 12.24
C PHE A 262 24.50 -0.11 11.76
N SER A 263 23.78 -0.71 12.69
CA SER A 263 22.49 -1.39 12.45
C SER A 263 21.49 -0.94 13.50
N TYR A 264 20.23 -1.18 13.21
CA TYR A 264 19.13 -0.87 14.11
C TYR A 264 18.16 -2.05 14.14
N SER A 265 17.32 -2.10 15.16
CA SER A 265 16.29 -3.12 15.30
C SER A 265 14.92 -2.47 15.55
N GLY A 266 13.90 -3.29 15.53
CA GLY A 266 12.55 -2.90 15.89
C GLY A 266 11.88 -3.98 16.72
N SER A 267 10.87 -3.59 17.46
CA SER A 267 9.99 -4.48 18.21
C SER A 267 8.58 -4.45 17.64
N ALA A 268 7.86 -5.56 17.76
CA ALA A 268 6.51 -5.70 17.22
C ALA A 268 5.54 -6.25 18.27
N GLY A 269 4.37 -5.62 18.38
CA GLY A 269 3.22 -6.14 19.11
C GLY A 269 2.13 -6.57 18.12
N MET A 270 1.67 -7.82 18.22
CA MET A 270 0.73 -8.43 17.29
C MET A 270 -0.62 -8.70 17.96
N TYR A 271 -1.69 -8.48 17.22
CA TYR A 271 -3.05 -8.73 17.66
C TYR A 271 -3.93 -9.18 16.48
N MET A 272 -4.78 -10.19 16.68
CA MET A 272 -5.83 -10.52 15.69
C MET A 272 -7.10 -9.75 16.04
N LEU A 273 -7.58 -8.92 15.10
CA LEU A 273 -8.82 -8.15 15.29
C LEU A 273 -10.00 -9.08 15.61
N GLN A 274 -10.82 -8.66 16.56
CA GLN A 274 -12.04 -9.35 16.97
C GLN A 274 -13.30 -8.59 16.50
N PRO A 275 -14.41 -9.27 16.21
CA PRO A 275 -15.64 -8.60 15.74
C PRO A 275 -16.20 -7.55 16.70
N HIS A 276 -15.90 -7.66 17.99
CA HIS A 276 -16.37 -6.73 19.02
C HIS A 276 -15.41 -5.54 19.29
N ASP A 277 -14.22 -5.55 18.64
CA ASP A 277 -13.26 -4.45 18.82
C ASP A 277 -13.75 -3.16 18.16
N ASP A 278 -13.34 -2.05 18.72
CA ASP A 278 -13.16 -0.78 18.04
C ASP A 278 -11.67 -0.53 17.78
N ALA A 279 -11.34 0.47 16.97
CA ALA A 279 -9.95 0.78 16.64
C ALA A 279 -9.10 1.07 17.89
N ARG A 280 -9.69 1.70 18.90
CA ARG A 280 -9.02 2.02 20.17
C ARG A 280 -8.66 0.75 20.93
N THR A 281 -9.62 -0.16 21.10
CA THR A 281 -9.42 -1.43 21.82
C THR A 281 -8.37 -2.28 21.13
N ALA A 282 -8.44 -2.40 19.80
CA ALA A 282 -7.45 -3.14 19.01
C ALA A 282 -6.04 -2.57 19.17
N CYS A 283 -5.88 -1.24 19.08
CA CYS A 283 -4.58 -0.57 19.30
C CYS A 283 -4.05 -0.82 20.72
N ILE A 284 -4.89 -0.76 21.75
CA ILE A 284 -4.46 -1.02 23.14
C ILE A 284 -3.93 -2.45 23.29
N GLN A 285 -4.56 -3.43 22.68
CA GLN A 285 -4.10 -4.82 22.75
C GLN A 285 -2.74 -5.01 22.06
N ALA A 286 -2.58 -4.47 20.86
CA ALA A 286 -1.32 -4.53 20.14
C ALA A 286 -0.21 -3.74 20.86
N ASP A 287 -0.52 -2.59 21.47
CA ASP A 287 0.43 -1.78 22.26
C ASP A 287 0.93 -2.53 23.51
N ARG A 288 0.04 -3.22 24.23
CA ARG A 288 0.45 -4.09 25.35
C ARG A 288 1.44 -5.18 24.91
N ALA A 289 1.20 -5.78 23.73
CA ALA A 289 2.10 -6.76 23.17
C ALA A 289 3.44 -6.14 22.75
N LEU A 290 3.43 -4.95 22.18
CA LEU A 290 4.64 -4.20 21.85
C LEU A 290 5.44 -3.83 23.09
N TYR A 291 4.76 -3.39 24.13
CA TYR A 291 5.40 -3.14 25.43
C TYR A 291 6.06 -4.40 26.00
N ALA A 292 5.37 -5.56 25.92
CA ALA A 292 5.93 -6.84 26.34
C ALA A 292 7.16 -7.23 25.50
N ALA A 293 7.15 -6.99 24.18
CA ALA A 293 8.30 -7.20 23.31
C ALA A 293 9.51 -6.37 23.74
N LYS A 294 9.29 -5.07 24.03
CA LYS A 294 10.34 -4.16 24.51
C LYS A 294 10.88 -4.58 25.89
N ALA A 295 10.00 -4.97 26.80
CA ALA A 295 10.37 -5.43 28.15
C ALA A 295 11.14 -6.76 28.12
N ALA A 296 10.83 -7.65 27.18
CA ALA A 296 11.51 -8.94 27.02
C ALA A 296 12.89 -8.85 26.36
N GLY A 297 13.39 -7.65 26.06
CA GLY A 297 14.74 -7.43 25.50
C GLY A 297 14.76 -6.92 24.07
N ARG A 298 13.63 -6.44 23.55
CA ARG A 298 13.50 -5.85 22.20
C ARG A 298 13.81 -6.83 21.05
N ASP A 299 13.90 -6.31 19.82
CA ASP A 299 14.21 -7.05 18.58
C ASP A 299 13.38 -8.33 18.43
N ARG A 300 12.08 -8.22 18.67
CA ARG A 300 11.15 -9.35 18.63
C ARG A 300 9.72 -8.97 18.39
N ALA A 301 8.95 -9.96 17.96
CA ALA A 301 7.50 -9.87 17.85
C ALA A 301 6.84 -10.65 19.00
N VAL A 302 5.81 -10.07 19.62
CA VAL A 302 5.04 -10.67 20.72
C VAL A 302 3.56 -10.55 20.42
N TRP A 303 2.78 -11.61 20.71
CA TRP A 303 1.33 -11.57 20.66
C TRP A 303 0.72 -10.91 21.89
N ALA A 304 -0.38 -10.19 21.67
CA ALA A 304 -1.25 -9.82 22.78
C ALA A 304 -1.74 -11.09 23.48
N SER A 305 -1.54 -11.13 24.79
CA SER A 305 -2.02 -12.26 25.60
C SER A 305 -3.53 -12.36 25.44
N GLY A 306 -4.04 -13.49 24.98
CA GLY A 306 -5.47 -13.74 24.89
C GLY A 306 -6.07 -13.60 26.28
N GLN A 307 -7.18 -12.87 26.38
CA GLN A 307 -8.08 -13.07 27.51
C GLN A 307 -8.73 -14.44 27.26
N GLY A 308 -8.26 -15.45 28.01
CA GLY A 308 -8.95 -16.74 28.12
C GLY A 308 -10.29 -16.56 28.80
#